data_6cb72e57f4d6353138eae070a4fd9809
#
_entry.id   6cb72e57f4d6353138eae070a4fd9809
#
_cell.length_a   1.000
_cell.length_b   1.000
_cell.length_c   1.000
_cell.angle_alpha   90.00
_cell.angle_beta   90.00
_cell.angle_gamma   90.00
#
_symmetry.space_group_name_H-M   'P 1'
#
loop_
_entity.id
_entity.type
_entity.pdbx_description
1 polymer ?
#
loop_
_entity_poly.entity_id
_entity_poly.type
_entity_poly.pdbx_seq_one_letter_code
_entity_poly.pdbx_strand_id
1 'polypeptide(L)'
;MEQVDARREPPQMPFWKRLVSRLSAEGLVVLAVAIWWLLSQELPEIIIPKPTAVLQQIWVFFSDITYIGHVAASTVRVILGVIIAVALGSLLALIPHWVPMMDVIVHERIKPFLNSFPSVGWAILAIIWFGPSDGTIVFIIVMILTPFCLVNVSEGLKEIDY
;
A
#
# COMPACT_ATOMS: atom_id res chain seq x y z
N MET A 1 6.86 41.41 22.71
CA MET A 1 5.62 40.82 23.30
C MET A 1 4.71 40.48 22.12
N GLU A 2 4.93 39.37 21.51
CA GLU A 2 4.17 38.87 20.38
C GLU A 2 3.33 37.69 20.87
N GLN A 3 2.03 37.84 20.72
CA GLN A 3 1.03 36.92 21.28
C GLN A 3 1.18 35.56 20.62
N VAL A 4 1.43 34.57 21.44
CA VAL A 4 1.30 33.15 21.11
C VAL A 4 -0.08 32.94 20.50
N ASP A 5 -0.11 32.69 19.19
CA ASP A 5 -1.34 32.34 18.45
C ASP A 5 -1.89 31.03 19.04
N ALA A 6 -2.90 31.21 19.84
CA ALA A 6 -3.63 30.14 20.49
C ALA A 6 -4.07 29.17 19.37
N ARG A 7 -3.60 27.94 19.40
CA ARG A 7 -4.02 26.84 18.57
C ARG A 7 -5.55 26.85 18.45
N ARG A 8 -6.03 27.35 17.33
CA ARG A 8 -7.46 27.29 17.04
C ARG A 8 -7.79 25.83 16.85
N GLU A 9 -8.41 25.23 17.85
CA GLU A 9 -9.03 23.92 17.70
C GLU A 9 -9.89 23.96 16.42
N PRO A 10 -9.78 22.96 15.53
CA PRO A 10 -10.59 22.95 14.32
C PRO A 10 -12.07 23.01 14.74
N PRO A 11 -12.90 23.84 14.07
CA PRO A 11 -14.28 24.05 14.44
C PRO A 11 -15.00 22.70 14.54
N GLN A 12 -15.46 22.36 15.73
CA GLN A 12 -16.17 21.09 15.96
C GLN A 12 -17.45 21.11 15.11
N MET A 13 -17.49 20.27 14.11
CA MET A 13 -18.67 20.16 13.26
C MET A 13 -19.88 19.80 14.10
N PRO A 14 -21.02 20.53 13.97
CA PRO A 14 -22.23 20.25 14.72
C PRO A 14 -22.69 18.81 14.47
N PHE A 15 -23.26 18.18 15.50
CA PHE A 15 -23.65 16.76 15.50
C PHE A 15 -24.44 16.34 14.26
N TRP A 16 -25.38 17.16 13.81
CA TRP A 16 -26.17 16.88 12.61
C TRP A 16 -25.33 16.81 11.31
N LYS A 17 -24.27 17.62 11.16
CA LYS A 17 -23.36 17.53 10.01
C LYS A 17 -22.55 16.24 10.03
N ARG A 18 -22.12 15.78 11.20
CA ARG A 18 -21.45 14.47 11.36
C ARG A 18 -22.40 13.32 11.04
N LEU A 19 -23.67 13.44 11.45
CA LEU A 19 -24.70 12.45 11.17
C LEU A 19 -24.99 12.39 9.67
N VAL A 20 -25.21 13.52 9.02
CA VAL A 20 -25.44 13.61 7.56
C VAL A 20 -24.24 13.05 6.78
N SER A 21 -23.02 13.39 7.15
CA SER A 21 -21.82 12.86 6.47
C SER A 21 -21.65 11.35 6.64
N ARG A 22 -22.03 10.78 7.78
CA ARG A 22 -22.04 9.32 7.99
C ARG A 22 -23.13 8.65 7.15
N LEU A 23 -24.35 9.15 7.24
CA LEU A 23 -25.48 8.61 6.45
C LEU A 23 -25.24 8.71 4.94
N SER A 24 -24.61 9.78 4.46
CA SER A 24 -24.25 9.89 3.05
C SER A 24 -23.15 8.92 2.65
N ALA A 25 -22.18 8.66 3.51
CA ALA A 25 -21.13 7.68 3.24
C ALA A 25 -21.69 6.25 3.21
N GLU A 26 -22.51 5.88 4.18
CA GLU A 26 -23.20 4.57 4.22
C GLU A 26 -24.17 4.40 3.05
N GLY A 27 -24.91 5.45 2.71
CA GLY A 27 -25.81 5.47 1.55
C GLY A 27 -25.06 5.28 0.24
N LEU A 28 -23.86 5.85 0.10
CA LEU A 28 -23.02 5.64 -1.08
C LEU A 28 -22.57 4.18 -1.20
N VAL A 29 -22.19 3.55 -0.08
CA VAL A 29 -21.81 2.12 -0.08
C VAL A 29 -22.99 1.23 -0.46
N VAL A 30 -24.15 1.49 0.12
CA VAL A 30 -25.38 0.74 -0.23
C VAL A 30 -25.72 0.92 -1.72
N LEU A 31 -25.63 2.16 -2.22
CA LEU A 31 -25.86 2.45 -3.64
C LEU A 31 -24.85 1.70 -4.54
N ALA A 32 -23.56 1.69 -4.16
CA ALA A 32 -22.54 0.98 -4.92
C ALA A 32 -22.82 -0.54 -4.96
N VAL A 33 -23.20 -1.13 -3.84
CA VAL A 33 -23.59 -2.56 -3.77
C VAL A 33 -24.85 -2.83 -4.59
N ALA A 34 -25.84 -1.93 -4.56
CA ALA A 34 -27.04 -2.06 -5.37
C ALA A 34 -26.74 -2.00 -6.87
N ILE A 35 -25.90 -1.05 -7.29
CA ILE A 35 -25.43 -0.95 -8.69
C ILE A 35 -24.67 -2.22 -9.07
N TRP A 36 -23.76 -2.70 -8.22
CA TRP A 36 -23.04 -3.95 -8.46
C TRP A 36 -24.02 -5.12 -8.65
N TRP A 37 -25.01 -5.25 -7.76
CA TRP A 37 -26.02 -6.30 -7.91
C TRP A 37 -26.76 -6.20 -9.23
N LEU A 38 -27.23 -5.01 -9.60
CA LEU A 38 -27.97 -4.82 -10.86
C LEU A 38 -27.09 -5.19 -12.07
N LEU A 39 -25.85 -4.73 -12.12
CA LEU A 39 -24.92 -5.05 -13.19
C LEU A 39 -24.60 -6.55 -13.26
N SER A 40 -24.55 -7.23 -12.12
CA SER A 40 -24.29 -8.67 -12.07
C SER A 40 -25.45 -9.54 -12.57
N GLN A 41 -26.64 -8.97 -12.80
CA GLN A 41 -27.76 -9.69 -13.42
C GLN A 41 -27.66 -9.72 -14.96
N GLU A 42 -27.06 -8.67 -15.53
CA GLU A 42 -26.96 -8.46 -16.97
C GLU A 42 -25.68 -9.08 -17.57
N LEU A 43 -24.62 -9.19 -16.77
CA LEU A 43 -23.31 -9.58 -17.23
C LEU A 43 -22.96 -11.02 -16.83
N PRO A 44 -22.16 -11.74 -17.65
CA PRO A 44 -21.65 -13.06 -17.28
C PRO A 44 -20.87 -13.05 -15.96
N GLU A 45 -21.02 -14.09 -15.15
CA GLU A 45 -20.35 -14.21 -13.84
C GLU A 45 -18.82 -14.13 -13.90
N ILE A 46 -18.22 -14.44 -15.04
CA ILE A 46 -16.78 -14.32 -15.27
C ILE A 46 -16.31 -12.86 -15.33
N ILE A 47 -17.22 -11.93 -15.68
CA ILE A 47 -16.92 -10.49 -15.76
C ILE A 47 -17.28 -9.81 -14.44
N ILE A 48 -18.52 -10.01 -13.97
CA ILE A 48 -19.01 -9.45 -12.71
C ILE A 48 -19.77 -10.54 -11.95
N PRO A 49 -19.14 -11.19 -10.94
CA PRO A 49 -19.83 -12.18 -10.12
C PRO A 49 -20.88 -11.52 -9.23
N LYS A 50 -21.94 -12.25 -8.92
CA LYS A 50 -23.00 -11.80 -8.00
C LYS A 50 -22.43 -11.59 -6.60
N PRO A 51 -22.84 -10.56 -5.85
CA PRO A 51 -22.40 -10.35 -4.47
C PRO A 51 -22.58 -11.57 -3.58
N THR A 52 -23.67 -12.31 -3.77
CA THR A 52 -23.95 -13.57 -3.03
C THR A 52 -22.94 -14.67 -3.34
N ALA A 53 -22.54 -14.83 -4.60
CA ALA A 53 -21.53 -15.79 -5.01
C ALA A 53 -20.16 -15.46 -4.41
N VAL A 54 -19.82 -14.17 -4.37
CA VAL A 54 -18.58 -13.70 -3.72
C VAL A 54 -18.58 -14.02 -2.23
N LEU A 55 -19.68 -13.76 -1.52
CA LEU A 55 -19.79 -14.08 -0.09
C LEU A 55 -19.68 -15.59 0.17
N GLN A 56 -20.33 -16.42 -0.67
CA GLN A 56 -20.19 -17.87 -0.60
C GLN A 56 -18.75 -18.31 -0.82
N GLN A 57 -18.07 -17.74 -1.82
CA GLN A 57 -16.67 -18.09 -2.12
C GLN A 57 -15.71 -17.66 -0.99
N ILE A 58 -15.97 -16.51 -0.36
CA ILE A 58 -15.22 -16.08 0.83
C ILE A 58 -15.38 -17.10 1.96
N TRP A 59 -16.60 -17.59 2.19
CA TRP A 59 -16.83 -18.62 3.21
C TRP A 59 -16.07 -19.91 2.90
N VAL A 60 -16.14 -20.41 1.68
CA VAL A 60 -15.40 -21.59 1.21
C VAL A 60 -13.89 -21.38 1.39
N PHE A 61 -13.40 -20.21 1.01
CA PHE A 61 -11.99 -19.85 1.10
C PHE A 61 -11.43 -19.93 2.54
N PHE A 62 -12.20 -19.50 3.54
CA PHE A 62 -11.80 -19.60 4.94
C PHE A 62 -12.10 -20.95 5.60
N SER A 63 -12.89 -21.79 4.96
CA SER A 63 -13.27 -23.12 5.49
C SER A 63 -12.37 -24.25 4.99
N ASP A 64 -11.67 -24.04 3.87
CA ASP A 64 -10.82 -25.06 3.26
C ASP A 64 -9.35 -24.84 3.65
N ILE A 65 -8.75 -25.86 4.26
CA ILE A 65 -7.34 -25.86 4.72
C ILE A 65 -6.35 -25.60 3.57
N THR A 66 -6.70 -25.98 2.35
CA THR A 66 -5.86 -25.77 1.17
C THR A 66 -5.71 -24.29 0.88
N TYR A 67 -6.82 -23.55 0.90
CA TYR A 67 -6.80 -22.09 0.69
C TYR A 67 -6.09 -21.36 1.84
N ILE A 68 -6.27 -21.82 3.08
CA ILE A 68 -5.55 -21.28 4.24
C ILE A 68 -4.03 -21.41 4.05
N GLY A 69 -3.56 -22.55 3.53
CA GLY A 69 -2.16 -22.76 3.17
C GLY A 69 -1.64 -21.71 2.16
N HIS A 70 -2.42 -21.42 1.14
CA HIS A 70 -2.06 -20.39 0.14
C HIS A 70 -2.05 -18.97 0.75
N VAL A 71 -2.99 -18.64 1.64
CA VAL A 71 -3.00 -17.37 2.39
C VAL A 71 -1.75 -17.25 3.25
N ALA A 72 -1.42 -18.28 4.01
CA ALA A 72 -0.24 -18.28 4.86
C ALA A 72 1.04 -18.08 4.04
N ALA A 73 1.19 -18.82 2.94
CA ALA A 73 2.34 -18.65 2.05
C ALA A 73 2.43 -17.23 1.46
N SER A 74 1.31 -16.65 1.01
CA SER A 74 1.27 -15.28 0.51
C SER A 74 1.61 -14.27 1.60
N THR A 75 1.09 -14.46 2.81
CA THR A 75 1.38 -13.60 3.96
C THR A 75 2.87 -13.60 4.30
N VAL A 76 3.51 -14.78 4.32
CA VAL A 76 4.96 -14.89 4.56
C VAL A 76 5.76 -14.14 3.50
N ARG A 77 5.42 -14.29 2.21
CA ARG A 77 6.11 -13.57 1.12
C ARG A 77 5.99 -12.05 1.28
N VAL A 78 4.79 -11.57 1.61
CA VAL A 78 4.56 -10.13 1.83
C VAL A 78 5.36 -9.63 3.04
N ILE A 79 5.31 -10.32 4.16
CA ILE A 79 6.07 -9.94 5.38
C ILE A 79 7.57 -9.91 5.08
N LEU A 80 8.11 -10.94 4.43
CA LEU A 80 9.52 -10.99 4.06
C LEU A 80 9.90 -9.82 3.14
N GLY A 81 9.08 -9.56 2.10
CA GLY A 81 9.30 -8.45 1.17
C GLY A 81 9.29 -7.09 1.88
N VAL A 82 8.34 -6.87 2.80
CA VAL A 82 8.25 -5.64 3.59
C VAL A 82 9.46 -5.48 4.51
N ILE A 83 9.86 -6.52 5.23
CA ILE A 83 11.02 -6.47 6.13
C ILE A 83 12.29 -6.11 5.34
N ILE A 84 12.51 -6.76 4.20
CA ILE A 84 13.69 -6.49 3.35
C ILE A 84 13.63 -5.07 2.80
N ALA A 85 12.46 -4.62 2.32
CA ALA A 85 12.30 -3.26 1.79
C ALA A 85 12.53 -2.18 2.85
N VAL A 86 12.03 -2.37 4.06
CA VAL A 86 12.25 -1.47 5.20
C VAL A 86 13.74 -1.45 5.56
N ALA A 87 14.38 -2.61 5.66
CA ALA A 87 15.79 -2.69 5.98
C ALA A 87 16.66 -1.99 4.92
N LEU A 88 16.42 -2.25 3.62
CA LEU A 88 17.16 -1.63 2.52
C LEU A 88 16.89 -0.12 2.42
N GLY A 89 15.62 0.30 2.49
CA GLY A 89 15.25 1.70 2.41
C GLY A 89 15.80 2.52 3.58
N SER A 90 15.72 1.97 4.80
CA SER A 90 16.31 2.60 6.00
C SER A 90 17.84 2.66 5.92
N LEU A 91 18.49 1.60 5.48
CA LEU A 91 19.94 1.58 5.30
C LEU A 91 20.37 2.65 4.29
N LEU A 92 19.72 2.72 3.14
CA LEU A 92 19.99 3.74 2.11
C LEU A 92 19.76 5.16 2.64
N ALA A 93 18.76 5.39 3.50
CA ALA A 93 18.50 6.69 4.12
C ALA A 93 19.56 7.09 5.15
N LEU A 94 20.11 6.12 5.88
CA LEU A 94 21.10 6.35 6.93
C LEU A 94 22.53 6.52 6.38
N ILE A 95 22.86 5.95 5.23
CA ILE A 95 24.20 6.05 4.62
C ILE A 95 24.65 7.50 4.45
N PRO A 96 23.85 8.44 3.90
CA PRO A 96 24.22 9.85 3.79
C PRO A 96 24.50 10.53 5.13
N HIS A 97 23.82 10.12 6.20
CA HIS A 97 24.02 10.65 7.54
C HIS A 97 25.42 10.33 8.09
N TRP A 98 25.95 9.14 7.78
CA TRP A 98 27.30 8.73 8.20
C TRP A 98 28.38 9.11 7.19
N VAL A 99 28.05 9.14 5.91
CA VAL A 99 28.97 9.44 4.80
C VAL A 99 28.36 10.50 3.90
N PRO A 100 28.57 11.80 4.20
CA PRO A 100 27.93 12.91 3.47
C PRO A 100 28.15 12.90 1.95
N MET A 101 29.27 12.36 1.48
CA MET A 101 29.55 12.20 0.03
C MET A 101 28.53 11.28 -0.68
N MET A 102 27.84 10.40 0.07
CA MET A 102 26.85 9.48 -0.48
C MET A 102 25.47 10.14 -0.68
N ASP A 103 25.27 11.34 -0.15
CA ASP A 103 23.99 12.04 -0.29
C ASP A 103 23.56 12.24 -1.75
N VAL A 104 24.49 12.72 -2.58
CA VAL A 104 24.28 12.89 -4.02
C VAL A 104 23.94 11.56 -4.71
N ILE A 105 24.65 10.47 -4.33
CA ILE A 105 24.42 9.16 -4.94
C ILE A 105 23.04 8.62 -4.57
N VAL A 106 22.68 8.69 -3.29
CA VAL A 106 21.40 8.14 -2.81
C VAL A 106 20.22 8.99 -3.29
N HIS A 107 20.26 10.30 -3.09
CA HIS A 107 19.12 11.16 -3.36
C HIS A 107 19.01 11.62 -4.82
N GLU A 108 20.11 11.79 -5.55
CA GLU A 108 20.07 12.27 -6.93
C GLU A 108 20.18 11.15 -7.98
N ARG A 109 20.62 9.94 -7.60
CA ARG A 109 20.77 8.81 -8.54
C ARG A 109 19.88 7.63 -8.18
N ILE A 110 20.03 7.06 -6.97
CA ILE A 110 19.31 5.83 -6.58
C ILE A 110 17.81 6.10 -6.43
N LYS A 111 17.43 7.15 -5.70
CA LYS A 111 16.02 7.51 -5.48
C LYS A 111 15.27 7.76 -6.79
N PRO A 112 15.74 8.63 -7.72
CA PRO A 112 15.09 8.82 -9.01
C PRO A 112 15.05 7.54 -9.86
N PHE A 113 16.11 6.75 -9.86
CA PHE A 113 16.15 5.48 -10.60
C PHE A 113 15.06 4.51 -10.13
N LEU A 114 14.93 4.29 -8.84
CA LEU A 114 13.90 3.41 -8.25
C LEU A 114 12.48 3.91 -8.53
N ASN A 115 12.27 5.23 -8.54
CA ASN A 115 10.97 5.84 -8.81
C ASN A 115 10.66 6.02 -10.30
N SER A 116 11.64 5.93 -11.18
CA SER A 116 11.44 6.09 -12.63
C SER A 116 10.72 4.90 -13.26
N PHE A 117 10.83 3.72 -12.65
CA PHE A 117 10.18 2.53 -13.15
C PHE A 117 8.76 2.40 -12.57
N PRO A 118 7.73 2.31 -13.41
CA PRO A 118 6.39 1.97 -12.95
C PRO A 118 6.41 0.58 -12.29
N SER A 119 5.60 0.38 -11.24
CA SER A 119 5.53 -0.88 -10.49
C SER A 119 5.32 -2.11 -11.38
N VAL A 120 4.52 -1.95 -12.45
CA VAL A 120 4.29 -2.99 -13.46
C VAL A 120 5.59 -3.33 -14.20
N GLY A 121 6.47 -2.37 -14.45
CA GLY A 121 7.78 -2.60 -15.07
C GLY A 121 8.65 -3.51 -14.23
N TRP A 122 8.71 -3.30 -12.90
CA TRP A 122 9.42 -4.19 -11.99
C TRP A 122 8.87 -5.62 -12.00
N ALA A 123 7.53 -5.75 -12.06
CA ALA A 123 6.90 -7.06 -12.14
C ALA A 123 7.27 -7.82 -13.42
N ILE A 124 7.24 -7.15 -14.57
CA ILE A 124 7.62 -7.75 -15.86
C ILE A 124 9.10 -8.18 -15.85
N LEU A 125 10.01 -7.30 -15.41
CA LEU A 125 11.43 -7.63 -15.31
C LEU A 125 11.68 -8.81 -14.37
N ALA A 126 11.04 -8.83 -13.22
CA ALA A 126 11.17 -9.90 -12.26
C ALA A 126 10.74 -11.26 -12.83
N ILE A 127 9.63 -11.31 -13.56
CA ILE A 127 9.13 -12.53 -14.20
C ILE A 127 10.11 -12.99 -15.31
N ILE A 128 10.67 -12.06 -16.08
CA ILE A 128 11.64 -12.39 -17.14
C ILE A 128 12.94 -12.93 -16.54
N TRP A 129 13.43 -12.36 -15.44
CA TRP A 129 14.72 -12.74 -14.84
C TRP A 129 14.63 -14.00 -13.98
N PHE A 130 13.59 -14.14 -13.18
CA PHE A 130 13.48 -15.18 -12.14
C PHE A 130 12.37 -16.21 -12.42
N GLY A 131 11.54 -15.97 -13.44
CA GLY A 131 10.37 -16.79 -13.73
C GLY A 131 9.28 -16.66 -12.63
N PRO A 132 8.22 -17.47 -12.70
CA PRO A 132 7.17 -17.50 -11.68
C PRO A 132 7.64 -18.26 -10.43
N SER A 133 8.15 -17.54 -9.44
CA SER A 133 8.68 -18.08 -8.19
C SER A 133 8.32 -17.23 -6.97
N ASP A 134 8.47 -17.79 -5.78
CA ASP A 134 8.26 -17.07 -4.52
C ASP A 134 9.23 -15.88 -4.40
N GLY A 135 10.48 -16.07 -4.84
CA GLY A 135 11.49 -15.03 -4.88
C GLY A 135 11.12 -13.86 -5.79
N THR A 136 10.45 -14.14 -6.91
CA THR A 136 9.94 -13.12 -7.82
C THR A 136 8.95 -12.19 -7.13
N ILE A 137 8.03 -12.75 -6.34
CA ILE A 137 7.03 -11.98 -5.60
C ILE A 137 7.72 -11.09 -4.54
N VAL A 138 8.64 -11.67 -3.77
CA VAL A 138 9.41 -10.93 -2.76
C VAL A 138 10.22 -9.81 -3.41
N PHE A 139 10.91 -10.08 -4.52
CA PHE A 139 11.67 -9.08 -5.27
C PHE A 139 10.80 -7.90 -5.72
N ILE A 140 9.62 -8.17 -6.30
CA ILE A 140 8.68 -7.13 -6.74
C ILE A 140 8.29 -6.23 -5.56
N ILE A 141 7.93 -6.82 -4.42
CA ILE A 141 7.55 -6.08 -3.21
C ILE A 141 8.71 -5.21 -2.74
N VAL A 142 9.92 -5.75 -2.71
CA VAL A 142 11.12 -5.02 -2.29
C VAL A 142 11.38 -3.83 -3.21
N MET A 143 11.36 -4.03 -4.53
CA MET A 143 11.63 -2.95 -5.49
C MET A 143 10.60 -1.82 -5.45
N ILE A 144 9.33 -2.16 -5.19
CA ILE A 144 8.26 -1.15 -5.07
C ILE A 144 8.33 -0.41 -3.75
N LEU A 145 8.57 -1.09 -2.62
CA LEU A 145 8.50 -0.48 -1.30
C LEU A 145 9.78 0.23 -0.86
N THR A 146 10.94 -0.20 -1.33
CA THR A 146 12.23 0.40 -0.94
C THR A 146 12.29 1.91 -1.14
N PRO A 147 11.88 2.51 -2.29
CA PRO A 147 11.90 3.95 -2.46
C PRO A 147 10.96 4.70 -1.50
N PHE A 148 9.81 4.11 -1.16
CA PHE A 148 8.91 4.71 -0.16
C PHE A 148 9.54 4.72 1.23
N CYS A 149 10.17 3.62 1.63
CA CYS A 149 10.88 3.54 2.91
C CYS A 149 12.05 4.51 2.96
N LEU A 150 12.85 4.61 1.88
CA LEU A 150 13.94 5.57 1.75
C LEU A 150 13.46 7.01 1.97
N VAL A 151 12.37 7.42 1.30
CA VAL A 151 11.82 8.77 1.43
C VAL A 151 11.35 9.05 2.84
N ASN A 152 10.50 8.17 3.39
CA ASN A 152 9.92 8.37 4.72
C ASN A 152 10.99 8.44 5.83
N VAL A 153 11.99 7.58 5.78
CA VAL A 153 13.09 7.60 6.75
C VAL A 153 13.97 8.84 6.58
N SER A 154 14.29 9.24 5.34
CA SER A 154 15.07 10.46 5.08
C SER A 154 14.35 11.72 5.55
N GLU A 155 13.02 11.79 5.39
CA GLU A 155 12.22 12.92 5.89
C GLU A 155 12.16 12.94 7.42
N GLY A 156 11.95 11.77 8.04
CA GLY A 156 11.96 11.66 9.50
C GLY A 156 13.31 12.04 10.13
N LEU A 157 14.43 11.69 9.50
CA LEU A 157 15.77 12.11 9.97
C LEU A 157 15.94 13.63 9.92
N LYS A 158 15.45 14.30 8.87
CA LYS A 158 15.51 15.77 8.77
C LYS A 158 14.69 16.49 9.85
N GLU A 159 13.61 15.89 10.33
CA GLU A 159 12.79 16.46 11.41
C GLU A 159 13.48 16.35 12.79
N ILE A 160 14.38 15.39 12.96
CA ILE A 160 15.12 15.17 14.23
C ILE A 160 16.31 16.12 14.35
N ASP A 161 16.92 16.50 13.23
CA ASP A 161 18.11 17.38 13.17
C ASP A 161 17.77 18.87 13.37
N TYR A 162 16.50 19.21 13.61
CA TYR A 162 16.03 20.53 14.02
C TYR A 162 15.69 20.55 15.51
#